data_2c8bc1351f5e292f310112598498e555
#
_entry.id   2c8bc1351f5e292f310112598498e555
#
_cell.length_a   1.000
_cell.length_b   1.000
_cell.length_c   1.000
_cell.angle_alpha   90.00
_cell.angle_beta   90.00
_cell.angle_gamma   90.00
#
_symmetry.space_group_name_H-M   'P 1'
#
loop_
_entity.id
_entity.type
_entity.pdbx_description
1 polymer ?
#
loop_
_entity_poly.entity_id
_entity_poly.type
_entity_poly.pdbx_seq_one_letter_code
_entity_poly.pdbx_strand_id
1 'polypeptide(L)'
;TAAREVILASGAFNSPQLLMRSGVGPVAHLRKAGIRVVADRESVGGNLQDHPSVAIEFKRKRRSDFHQELRLDRLSLNMLRALFKKDGPATMPLGFGTGFVKSAPEIALPDIQLFFRLFSVQAHEWFPVIKPAGMDGLGFLACHLRPESRGIVRLDPENPNGPPRILNNLLSTDYDRRAMRFSFKLMRTLAGARSLDRDIGEETLPGPDVQGDDEIDTFIRQSAETVY
;
A
#
# COMPACT_ATOMS: atom_id res chain seq x y z
N THR A 1 -29.99 -16.09 17.01
CA THR A 1 -29.87 -16.11 18.50
C THR A 1 -28.59 -16.85 18.89
N ALA A 2 -27.81 -16.27 19.82
CA ALA A 2 -26.64 -16.90 20.40
C ALA A 2 -26.95 -17.39 21.81
N ALA A 3 -26.37 -18.53 22.22
CA ALA A 3 -26.56 -19.07 23.57
C ALA A 3 -25.77 -18.32 24.65
N ARG A 4 -24.67 -17.65 24.29
CA ARG A 4 -23.79 -16.90 25.22
C ARG A 4 -23.44 -15.52 24.69
N GLU A 5 -22.78 -15.42 23.53
CA GLU A 5 -22.25 -14.19 22.97
C GLU A 5 -22.18 -14.23 21.45
N VAL A 6 -21.97 -13.07 20.84
CA VAL A 6 -21.68 -12.91 19.41
C VAL A 6 -20.32 -12.26 19.29
N ILE A 7 -19.38 -12.91 18.58
CA ILE A 7 -18.02 -12.41 18.35
C ILE A 7 -17.97 -11.69 17.00
N LEU A 8 -17.60 -10.41 16.99
CA LEU A 8 -17.42 -9.62 15.78
C LEU A 8 -15.92 -9.58 15.42
N ALA A 9 -15.55 -10.22 14.32
CA ALA A 9 -14.18 -10.31 13.83
C ALA A 9 -14.11 -10.06 12.32
N SER A 10 -14.89 -9.08 11.81
CA SER A 10 -15.05 -8.82 10.37
C SER A 10 -14.08 -7.77 9.82
N GLY A 11 -13.02 -7.44 10.56
CA GLY A 11 -12.01 -6.46 10.17
C GLY A 11 -12.41 -5.01 10.42
N ALA A 12 -11.50 -4.10 10.02
CA ALA A 12 -11.60 -2.67 10.36
C ALA A 12 -12.79 -1.95 9.73
N PHE A 13 -13.31 -2.45 8.62
CA PHE A 13 -14.43 -1.84 7.91
C PHE A 13 -15.79 -2.47 8.28
N ASN A 14 -15.84 -3.80 8.29
CA ASN A 14 -17.12 -4.49 8.46
C ASN A 14 -17.55 -4.62 9.93
N SER A 15 -16.61 -4.70 10.90
CA SER A 15 -16.98 -4.75 12.31
C SER A 15 -17.69 -3.48 12.77
N PRO A 16 -17.19 -2.26 12.52
CA PRO A 16 -17.91 -1.05 12.86
C PRO A 16 -19.20 -0.87 12.04
N GLN A 17 -19.22 -1.30 10.77
CA GLN A 17 -20.43 -1.28 9.97
C GLN A 17 -21.54 -2.15 10.60
N LEU A 18 -21.21 -3.35 11.01
CA LEU A 18 -22.16 -4.26 11.63
C LEU A 18 -22.66 -3.75 12.99
N LEU A 19 -21.77 -3.15 13.81
CA LEU A 19 -22.16 -2.48 15.04
C LEU A 19 -23.15 -1.36 14.78
N MET A 20 -22.85 -0.47 13.82
CA MET A 20 -23.76 0.64 13.48
C MET A 20 -25.10 0.14 12.95
N ARG A 21 -25.13 -0.87 12.08
CA ARG A 21 -26.37 -1.51 11.61
C ARG A 21 -27.18 -2.15 12.76
N SER A 22 -26.49 -2.59 13.80
CA SER A 22 -27.10 -3.15 15.01
C SER A 22 -27.56 -2.06 16.01
N GLY A 23 -27.42 -0.79 15.65
CA GLY A 23 -27.82 0.34 16.50
C GLY A 23 -26.77 0.75 17.54
N VAL A 24 -25.54 0.28 17.42
CA VAL A 24 -24.41 0.63 18.31
C VAL A 24 -23.44 1.56 17.56
N GLY A 25 -23.42 2.83 17.92
CA GLY A 25 -22.58 3.82 17.22
C GLY A 25 -22.98 5.27 17.55
N PRO A 26 -22.44 6.25 16.80
CA PRO A 26 -22.76 7.66 17.01
C PRO A 26 -24.26 7.95 16.78
N VAL A 27 -24.94 8.47 17.80
CA VAL A 27 -26.41 8.67 17.79
C VAL A 27 -26.86 9.52 16.60
N ALA A 28 -26.20 10.66 16.35
CA ALA A 28 -26.57 11.55 15.27
C ALA A 28 -26.47 10.87 13.90
N HIS A 29 -25.43 10.07 13.70
CA HIS A 29 -25.21 9.33 12.47
C HIS A 29 -26.24 8.20 12.29
N LEU A 30 -26.49 7.41 13.34
CA LEU A 30 -27.48 6.33 13.31
C LEU A 30 -28.89 6.85 13.01
N ARG A 31 -29.30 7.95 13.65
CA ARG A 31 -30.59 8.60 13.38
C ARG A 31 -30.71 9.08 11.92
N LYS A 32 -29.64 9.69 11.39
CA LYS A 32 -29.60 10.12 9.99
C LYS A 32 -29.75 8.94 9.01
N ALA A 33 -29.22 7.78 9.37
CA ALA A 33 -29.32 6.53 8.60
C ALA A 33 -30.64 5.78 8.85
N GLY A 34 -31.58 6.31 9.64
CA GLY A 34 -32.82 5.63 9.97
C GLY A 34 -32.66 4.41 10.88
N ILE A 35 -31.54 4.27 11.54
CA ILE A 35 -31.23 3.12 12.41
C ILE A 35 -31.70 3.42 13.85
N ARG A 36 -32.44 2.47 14.43
CA ARG A 36 -32.80 2.53 15.84
C ARG A 36 -31.56 2.48 16.73
N VAL A 37 -31.38 3.48 17.58
CA VAL A 37 -30.25 3.53 18.52
C VAL A 37 -30.46 2.54 19.66
N VAL A 38 -29.48 1.64 19.85
CA VAL A 38 -29.42 0.69 20.96
C VAL A 38 -28.42 1.18 22.01
N ALA A 39 -27.25 1.65 21.56
CA ALA A 39 -26.21 2.18 22.43
C ALA A 39 -25.44 3.31 21.72
N ASP A 40 -25.24 4.42 22.45
CA ASP A 40 -24.37 5.50 22.00
C ASP A 40 -22.90 5.11 22.19
N ARG A 41 -22.16 5.10 21.08
CA ARG A 41 -20.72 4.83 21.05
C ARG A 41 -20.08 5.66 19.93
N GLU A 42 -19.70 6.89 20.28
CA GLU A 42 -19.14 7.89 19.33
C GLU A 42 -17.89 7.38 18.60
N SER A 43 -17.08 6.52 19.24
CA SER A 43 -15.84 5.99 18.65
C SER A 43 -16.06 4.90 17.60
N VAL A 44 -17.25 4.31 17.50
CA VAL A 44 -17.52 3.26 16.49
C VAL A 44 -17.37 3.83 15.08
N GLY A 45 -16.45 3.22 14.30
CA GLY A 45 -16.06 3.67 12.97
C GLY A 45 -15.20 4.92 12.95
N GLY A 46 -14.76 5.43 14.08
CA GLY A 46 -13.73 6.48 14.18
C GLY A 46 -12.32 5.89 14.28
N ASN A 47 -11.32 6.78 14.25
CA ASN A 47 -9.92 6.44 14.46
C ASN A 47 -9.37 5.39 13.46
N LEU A 48 -9.88 5.36 12.24
CA LEU A 48 -9.34 4.50 11.19
C LEU A 48 -7.89 4.89 10.91
N GLN A 49 -7.00 3.91 10.92
CA GLN A 49 -5.57 4.08 10.67
C GLN A 49 -5.13 3.11 9.57
N ASP A 50 -4.24 3.59 8.72
CA ASP A 50 -3.68 2.79 7.64
C ASP A 50 -2.27 3.29 7.32
N HIS A 51 -1.44 2.46 6.70
CA HIS A 51 -0.10 2.82 6.29
C HIS A 51 -0.10 3.43 4.89
N PRO A 52 0.04 4.76 4.74
CA PRO A 52 0.23 5.35 3.42
C PRO A 52 1.56 4.87 2.84
N SER A 53 1.54 4.55 1.56
CA SER A 53 2.73 4.15 0.81
C SER A 53 2.88 4.96 -0.46
N VAL A 54 4.12 5.12 -0.92
CA VAL A 54 4.48 5.73 -2.20
C VAL A 54 5.62 4.95 -2.85
N ALA A 55 5.55 4.80 -4.15
CA ALA A 55 6.56 4.11 -4.94
C ALA A 55 7.34 5.07 -5.84
N ILE A 56 8.60 4.72 -6.11
CA ILE A 56 9.39 5.25 -7.21
C ILE A 56 9.91 4.10 -8.05
N GLU A 57 10.04 4.31 -9.36
CA GLU A 57 10.48 3.27 -10.29
C GLU A 57 11.51 3.76 -11.27
N PHE A 58 12.36 2.82 -11.71
CA PHE A 58 13.45 3.05 -12.64
C PHE A 58 13.46 1.95 -13.71
N LYS A 59 13.82 2.29 -14.92
CA LYS A 59 14.22 1.30 -15.93
C LYS A 59 15.49 0.58 -15.50
N ARG A 60 15.60 -0.69 -15.84
CA ARG A 60 16.88 -1.41 -15.72
C ARG A 60 17.79 -1.09 -16.88
N LYS A 61 19.08 -0.91 -16.58
CA LYS A 61 20.16 -0.88 -17.59
C LYS A 61 20.47 -2.26 -18.14
N ARG A 62 20.29 -3.31 -17.33
CA ARG A 62 20.53 -4.70 -17.68
C ARG A 62 19.24 -5.48 -17.54
N ARG A 63 18.97 -6.38 -18.50
CA ARG A 63 17.82 -7.27 -18.43
C ARG A 63 17.89 -8.12 -17.17
N SER A 64 16.75 -8.21 -16.45
CA SER A 64 16.65 -9.07 -15.29
C SER A 64 16.26 -10.50 -15.68
N ASP A 65 16.82 -11.47 -14.96
CA ASP A 65 16.39 -12.87 -15.10
C ASP A 65 14.92 -13.00 -14.72
N PHE A 66 14.48 -12.28 -13.69
CA PHE A 66 13.07 -12.28 -13.27
C PHE A 66 12.11 -11.93 -14.40
N HIS A 67 12.42 -10.88 -15.17
CA HIS A 67 11.58 -10.47 -16.30
C HIS A 67 11.49 -11.57 -17.37
N GLN A 68 12.58 -12.33 -17.59
CA GLN A 68 12.58 -13.48 -18.49
C GLN A 68 11.75 -14.66 -17.95
N GLU A 69 11.72 -14.84 -16.64
CA GLU A 69 10.94 -15.91 -16.00
C GLU A 69 9.42 -15.63 -16.01
N LEU A 70 9.00 -14.37 -16.28
CA LEU A 70 7.60 -14.02 -16.50
C LEU A 70 7.09 -14.40 -17.90
N ARG A 71 7.95 -14.87 -18.81
CA ARG A 71 7.50 -15.39 -20.10
C ARG A 71 6.66 -16.65 -19.88
N LEU A 72 5.46 -16.71 -20.47
CA LEU A 72 4.44 -17.71 -20.16
C LEU A 72 4.94 -19.16 -20.22
N ASP A 73 5.78 -19.48 -21.20
CA ASP A 73 6.35 -20.84 -21.32
C ASP A 73 7.31 -21.16 -20.15
N ARG A 74 8.17 -20.21 -19.77
CA ARG A 74 9.08 -20.35 -18.63
C ARG A 74 8.31 -20.34 -17.32
N LEU A 75 7.36 -19.42 -17.16
CA LEU A 75 6.52 -19.33 -15.99
C LEU A 75 5.76 -20.65 -15.75
N SER A 76 5.17 -21.21 -16.81
CA SER A 76 4.46 -22.51 -16.72
C SER A 76 5.38 -23.63 -16.28
N LEU A 77 6.59 -23.74 -16.84
CA LEU A 77 7.58 -24.73 -16.44
C LEU A 77 8.04 -24.54 -14.98
N ASN A 78 8.23 -23.30 -14.56
CA ASN A 78 8.62 -22.99 -13.17
C ASN A 78 7.50 -23.31 -12.19
N MET A 79 6.23 -23.06 -12.55
CA MET A 79 5.08 -23.45 -11.73
C MET A 79 4.95 -24.98 -11.60
N LEU A 80 5.14 -25.71 -12.70
CA LEU A 80 5.17 -27.17 -12.66
C LEU A 80 6.33 -27.70 -11.81
N ARG A 81 7.51 -27.10 -11.95
CA ARG A 81 8.69 -27.41 -11.13
C ARG A 81 8.42 -27.16 -9.65
N ALA A 82 7.84 -26.01 -9.31
CA ALA A 82 7.47 -25.65 -7.95
C ALA A 82 6.47 -26.66 -7.36
N LEU A 83 5.47 -27.09 -8.16
CA LEU A 83 4.45 -28.02 -7.73
C LEU A 83 5.01 -29.42 -7.45
N PHE A 84 5.84 -29.96 -8.37
CA PHE A 84 6.31 -31.34 -8.28
C PHE A 84 7.64 -31.50 -7.52
N LYS A 85 8.57 -30.55 -7.66
CA LYS A 85 9.91 -30.61 -7.05
C LYS A 85 10.05 -29.70 -5.83
N LYS A 86 9.10 -28.79 -5.60
CA LYS A 86 9.13 -27.80 -4.52
C LYS A 86 10.40 -26.93 -4.54
N ASP A 87 10.94 -26.64 -5.72
CA ASP A 87 12.11 -25.82 -5.94
C ASP A 87 11.94 -24.88 -7.14
N GLY A 88 12.91 -24.00 -7.38
CA GLY A 88 12.98 -23.11 -8.53
C GLY A 88 12.37 -21.72 -8.30
N PRO A 89 12.42 -20.84 -9.32
CA PRO A 89 12.07 -19.42 -9.19
C PRO A 89 10.66 -19.17 -8.65
N ALA A 90 9.69 -20.01 -8.99
CA ALA A 90 8.30 -19.85 -8.53
C ALA A 90 8.07 -20.22 -7.05
N THR A 91 9.07 -20.77 -6.36
CA THR A 91 9.02 -21.02 -4.90
C THR A 91 9.73 -19.94 -4.09
N MET A 92 10.45 -19.04 -4.75
CA MET A 92 11.18 -17.98 -4.06
C MET A 92 10.21 -16.82 -3.77
N PRO A 93 10.24 -16.25 -2.55
CA PRO A 93 9.55 -14.98 -2.35
C PRO A 93 10.14 -13.97 -3.34
N LEU A 94 9.28 -13.17 -3.94
CA LEU A 94 9.69 -12.06 -4.79
C LEU A 94 10.65 -11.20 -3.95
N GLY A 95 11.96 -11.30 -4.24
CA GLY A 95 13.03 -10.84 -3.38
C GLY A 95 12.94 -9.36 -3.08
N PHE A 96 12.51 -9.06 -1.85
CA PHE A 96 12.47 -7.70 -1.33
C PHE A 96 13.64 -7.50 -0.35
N GLY A 97 14.46 -6.50 -0.62
CA GLY A 97 15.23 -5.87 0.46
C GLY A 97 14.26 -5.03 1.28
N THR A 98 14.27 -5.19 2.60
CA THR A 98 13.45 -4.37 3.51
C THR A 98 14.34 -3.66 4.49
N GLY A 99 14.06 -2.37 4.71
CA GLY A 99 14.74 -1.54 5.71
C GLY A 99 13.75 -0.76 6.55
N PHE A 100 14.13 -0.49 7.79
CA PHE A 100 13.35 0.35 8.70
C PHE A 100 14.19 1.54 9.11
N VAL A 101 13.68 2.75 8.91
CA VAL A 101 14.38 4.01 9.19
C VAL A 101 13.51 4.98 9.96
N LYS A 102 14.14 5.96 10.59
CA LYS A 102 13.45 7.08 11.23
C LYS A 102 13.36 8.23 10.25
N SER A 103 12.18 8.84 10.13
CA SER A 103 11.98 10.02 9.29
C SER A 103 12.66 11.27 9.85
N ALA A 104 12.96 11.28 11.15
CA ALA A 104 13.69 12.34 11.81
C ALA A 104 14.47 11.79 13.02
N PRO A 105 15.58 12.45 13.44
CA PRO A 105 16.45 11.97 14.53
C PRO A 105 15.73 11.82 15.88
N GLU A 106 14.75 12.67 16.14
CA GLU A 106 13.98 12.72 17.40
C GLU A 106 12.95 11.59 17.52
N ILE A 107 12.64 10.89 16.45
CA ILE A 107 11.68 9.78 16.46
C ILE A 107 12.26 8.62 17.26
N ALA A 108 11.53 8.14 18.25
CA ALA A 108 12.00 7.10 19.16
C ALA A 108 12.22 5.74 18.46
N LEU A 109 11.30 5.35 17.59
CA LEU A 109 11.32 4.07 16.86
C LEU A 109 11.21 4.33 15.36
N PRO A 110 11.75 3.48 14.49
CA PRO A 110 11.55 3.59 13.06
C PRO A 110 10.06 3.72 12.69
N ASP A 111 9.76 4.72 11.89
CA ASP A 111 8.41 5.07 11.44
C ASP A 111 8.23 4.90 9.94
N ILE A 112 9.31 4.60 9.21
CA ILE A 112 9.29 4.33 7.78
C ILE A 112 9.80 2.92 7.53
N GLN A 113 9.07 2.15 6.73
CA GLN A 113 9.50 0.89 6.13
C GLN A 113 9.78 1.11 4.65
N LEU A 114 10.96 0.71 4.21
CA LEU A 114 11.37 0.73 2.81
C LEU A 114 11.38 -0.69 2.26
N PHE A 115 10.89 -0.85 1.05
CA PHE A 115 11.00 -2.06 0.27
C PHE A 115 11.78 -1.76 -1.01
N PHE A 116 12.77 -2.59 -1.30
CA PHE A 116 13.44 -2.61 -2.59
C PHE A 116 12.84 -3.72 -3.45
N ARG A 117 12.23 -3.35 -4.57
CA ARG A 117 11.59 -4.26 -5.50
C ARG A 117 12.49 -4.51 -6.70
N LEU A 118 12.70 -5.78 -7.04
CA LEU A 118 13.51 -6.19 -8.18
C LEU A 118 12.71 -6.22 -9.51
N PHE A 119 11.49 -5.70 -9.52
CA PHE A 119 10.61 -5.66 -10.68
C PHE A 119 9.73 -4.41 -10.64
N SER A 120 9.27 -3.97 -11.81
CA SER A 120 8.29 -2.89 -11.95
C SER A 120 6.91 -3.34 -11.48
N VAL A 121 6.08 -2.41 -10.98
CA VAL A 121 4.63 -2.66 -10.76
C VAL A 121 3.90 -2.95 -12.09
N GLN A 122 4.49 -2.56 -13.22
CA GLN A 122 3.97 -2.84 -14.55
C GLN A 122 4.44 -4.20 -15.09
N ALA A 123 5.25 -4.95 -14.33
CA ALA A 123 5.67 -6.27 -14.74
C ALA A 123 4.46 -7.22 -14.78
N HIS A 124 4.32 -7.93 -15.88
CA HIS A 124 3.26 -8.92 -16.08
C HIS A 124 3.78 -10.10 -16.88
N GLU A 125 3.01 -11.18 -16.87
CA GLU A 125 3.28 -12.31 -17.76
C GLU A 125 3.18 -11.88 -19.22
N TRP A 126 4.07 -12.38 -20.05
CA TRP A 126 4.16 -12.02 -21.45
C TRP A 126 4.50 -13.22 -22.35
N PHE A 127 4.17 -13.09 -23.63
CA PHE A 127 4.56 -14.06 -24.65
C PHE A 127 4.74 -13.35 -25.98
N PRO A 128 5.82 -13.64 -26.74
CA PRO A 128 6.06 -13.02 -28.03
C PRO A 128 4.81 -13.10 -28.92
N VAL A 129 4.51 -12.01 -29.63
CA VAL A 129 3.38 -11.87 -30.58
C VAL A 129 2.00 -11.79 -29.93
N ILE A 130 1.75 -12.47 -28.79
CA ILE A 130 0.42 -12.49 -28.13
C ILE A 130 0.28 -11.33 -27.13
N LYS A 131 1.24 -11.20 -26.24
CA LYS A 131 1.25 -10.16 -25.21
C LYS A 131 2.69 -9.63 -25.05
N PRO A 132 2.97 -8.41 -25.51
CA PRO A 132 4.32 -7.83 -25.38
C PRO A 132 4.81 -7.83 -23.94
N ALA A 133 6.13 -7.91 -23.76
CA ALA A 133 6.74 -7.79 -22.46
C ALA A 133 6.46 -6.41 -21.83
N GLY A 134 6.16 -6.37 -20.54
CA GLY A 134 6.08 -5.14 -19.77
C GLY A 134 7.46 -4.52 -19.57
N MET A 135 7.50 -3.40 -18.83
CA MET A 135 8.75 -2.72 -18.49
C MET A 135 9.62 -3.62 -17.58
N ASP A 136 10.86 -3.84 -18.00
CA ASP A 136 11.88 -4.43 -17.12
C ASP A 136 12.44 -3.31 -16.23
N GLY A 137 11.92 -3.21 -15.03
CA GLY A 137 12.20 -2.15 -14.07
C GLY A 137 12.53 -2.70 -12.69
N LEU A 138 12.90 -1.79 -11.84
CA LEU A 138 13.06 -1.98 -10.40
C LEU A 138 12.61 -0.73 -9.68
N GLY A 139 12.37 -0.82 -8.38
CA GLY A 139 11.90 0.35 -7.66
C GLY A 139 11.99 0.21 -6.16
N PHE A 140 11.55 1.28 -5.52
CA PHE A 140 11.42 1.35 -4.08
C PHE A 140 9.96 1.66 -3.73
N LEU A 141 9.54 1.17 -2.59
CA LEU A 141 8.27 1.51 -1.96
C LEU A 141 8.55 1.94 -0.53
N ALA A 142 8.04 3.07 -0.12
CA ALA A 142 8.09 3.51 1.26
C ALA A 142 6.70 3.49 1.89
N CYS A 143 6.62 2.97 3.11
CA CYS A 143 5.39 2.95 3.90
C CYS A 143 5.62 3.71 5.21
N HIS A 144 4.71 4.60 5.56
CA HIS A 144 4.71 5.27 6.86
C HIS A 144 3.95 4.40 7.89
N LEU A 145 4.69 3.87 8.88
CA LEU A 145 4.18 2.88 9.83
C LEU A 145 3.40 3.47 11.01
N ARG A 146 3.56 4.77 11.27
CA ARG A 146 2.98 5.44 12.46
C ARG A 146 2.33 6.77 12.10
N PRO A 147 1.39 6.79 11.13
CA PRO A 147 0.75 8.03 10.73
C PRO A 147 -0.08 8.62 11.88
N GLU A 148 -0.13 9.94 11.95
CA GLU A 148 -1.03 10.68 12.85
C GLU A 148 -2.40 10.93 12.20
N SER A 149 -2.51 10.84 10.90
CA SER A 149 -3.77 10.96 10.17
C SER A 149 -4.78 9.92 10.63
N ARG A 150 -6.03 10.34 10.77
CA ARG A 150 -7.13 9.48 11.21
C ARG A 150 -8.29 9.59 10.24
N GLY A 151 -8.80 8.45 9.86
CA GLY A 151 -9.97 8.29 9.01
C GLY A 151 -11.21 7.83 9.75
N ILE A 152 -12.25 7.59 8.99
CA ILE A 152 -13.54 7.15 9.51
C ILE A 152 -14.21 6.13 8.60
N VAL A 153 -15.02 5.26 9.21
CA VAL A 153 -15.96 4.36 8.54
C VAL A 153 -17.36 4.77 8.98
N ARG A 154 -18.28 4.98 8.02
CA ARG A 154 -19.67 5.35 8.30
C ARG A 154 -20.62 4.56 7.42
N LEU A 155 -21.84 4.38 7.88
CA LEU A 155 -22.92 3.91 7.00
C LEU A 155 -23.22 4.96 5.94
N ASP A 156 -23.68 4.53 4.78
CA ASP A 156 -24.33 5.45 3.86
C ASP A 156 -25.76 5.74 4.35
N PRO A 157 -26.11 6.98 4.70
CA PRO A 157 -27.45 7.28 5.20
C PRO A 157 -28.56 7.00 4.19
N GLU A 158 -28.25 7.05 2.89
CA GLU A 158 -29.23 6.78 1.81
C GLU A 158 -29.39 5.28 1.55
N ASN A 159 -28.33 4.49 1.85
CA ASN A 159 -28.33 3.04 1.72
C ASN A 159 -27.59 2.37 2.89
N PRO A 160 -28.16 2.33 4.11
CA PRO A 160 -27.48 1.81 5.29
C PRO A 160 -27.10 0.31 5.19
N ASN A 161 -27.78 -0.42 4.31
CA ASN A 161 -27.51 -1.83 4.06
C ASN A 161 -26.49 -2.08 2.95
N GLY A 162 -26.04 -1.02 2.27
CA GLY A 162 -25.01 -1.07 1.24
C GLY A 162 -23.58 -1.03 1.79
N PRO A 163 -22.59 -0.86 0.91
CA PRO A 163 -21.19 -0.68 1.32
C PRO A 163 -21.03 0.52 2.26
N PRO A 164 -20.11 0.46 3.24
CA PRO A 164 -19.81 1.60 4.09
C PRO A 164 -19.10 2.71 3.30
N ARG A 165 -19.29 3.96 3.73
CA ARG A 165 -18.46 5.08 3.30
C ARG A 165 -17.17 5.05 4.12
N ILE A 166 -16.03 4.93 3.44
CA ILE A 166 -14.69 4.86 4.05
C ILE A 166 -13.92 6.09 3.63
N LEU A 167 -13.42 6.83 4.60
CA LEU A 167 -12.49 7.94 4.40
C LEU A 167 -11.19 7.61 5.14
N ASN A 168 -10.16 7.21 4.42
CA ASN A 168 -8.84 6.92 5.02
C ASN A 168 -8.16 8.17 5.55
N ASN A 169 -8.41 9.33 4.92
CA ASN A 169 -7.87 10.64 5.31
C ASN A 169 -6.33 10.65 5.42
N LEU A 170 -5.66 9.90 4.54
CA LEU A 170 -4.21 9.80 4.52
C LEU A 170 -3.55 11.19 4.35
N LEU A 171 -2.36 11.36 4.93
CA LEU A 171 -1.54 12.57 4.79
C LEU A 171 -2.23 13.87 5.25
N SER A 172 -3.20 13.78 6.14
CA SER A 172 -3.94 14.96 6.62
C SER A 172 -3.11 15.82 7.57
N THR A 173 -2.06 15.27 8.22
CA THR A 173 -1.19 15.99 9.14
C THR A 173 0.11 16.44 8.46
N ASP A 174 0.74 17.49 9.00
CA ASP A 174 2.06 17.94 8.53
C ASP A 174 3.15 16.92 8.81
N TYR A 175 3.04 16.20 9.94
CA TYR A 175 3.97 15.14 10.28
C TYR A 175 3.99 14.06 9.20
N ASP A 176 2.84 13.54 8.82
CA ASP A 176 2.75 12.48 7.81
C ASP A 176 3.30 12.94 6.45
N ARG A 177 3.00 14.18 6.06
CA ARG A 177 3.51 14.74 4.80
C ARG A 177 5.03 14.86 4.81
N ARG A 178 5.62 15.38 5.91
CA ARG A 178 7.09 15.48 6.04
C ARG A 178 7.75 14.10 6.05
N ALA A 179 7.19 13.14 6.77
CA ALA A 179 7.70 11.76 6.83
C ALA A 179 7.71 11.10 5.44
N MET A 180 6.63 11.27 4.67
CA MET A 180 6.55 10.72 3.32
C MET A 180 7.46 11.45 2.33
N ARG A 181 7.61 12.76 2.42
CA ARG A 181 8.57 13.52 1.62
C ARG A 181 10.02 13.12 1.93
N PHE A 182 10.36 12.94 3.20
CA PHE A 182 11.65 12.38 3.61
C PHE A 182 11.89 11.01 2.97
N SER A 183 10.90 10.12 3.04
CA SER A 183 10.97 8.77 2.47
C SER A 183 11.21 8.80 0.96
N PHE A 184 10.51 9.68 0.25
CA PHE A 184 10.69 9.88 -1.19
C PHE A 184 12.13 10.29 -1.54
N LYS A 185 12.66 11.31 -0.84
CA LYS A 185 14.04 11.76 -1.04
C LYS A 185 15.07 10.69 -0.68
N LEU A 186 14.80 9.93 0.38
CA LEU A 186 15.67 8.80 0.77
C LEU A 186 15.70 7.71 -0.29
N MET A 187 14.57 7.35 -0.87
CA MET A 187 14.51 6.36 -1.95
C MET A 187 15.35 6.80 -3.17
N ARG A 188 15.29 8.07 -3.56
CA ARG A 188 16.16 8.62 -4.62
C ARG A 188 17.64 8.58 -4.24
N THR A 189 17.97 8.91 -3.00
CA THR A 189 19.36 8.82 -2.49
C THR A 189 19.87 7.38 -2.57
N LEU A 190 19.05 6.41 -2.19
CA LEU A 190 19.41 4.99 -2.28
C LEU A 190 19.56 4.55 -3.74
N ALA A 191 18.68 5.00 -4.63
CA ALA A 191 18.77 4.71 -6.06
C ALA A 191 20.05 5.27 -6.69
N GLY A 192 20.57 6.41 -6.21
CA GLY A 192 21.83 7.01 -6.63
C GLY A 192 23.09 6.38 -6.02
N ALA A 193 22.98 5.28 -5.27
CA ALA A 193 24.12 4.63 -4.69
C ALA A 193 25.00 3.95 -5.76
N ARG A 194 26.33 4.11 -5.70
CA ARG A 194 27.30 3.56 -6.66
C ARG A 194 27.14 2.05 -6.89
N SER A 195 26.74 1.31 -5.86
CA SER A 195 26.50 -0.13 -5.95
C SER A 195 25.37 -0.50 -6.91
N LEU A 196 24.44 0.42 -7.17
CA LEU A 196 23.28 0.26 -8.05
C LEU A 196 23.46 0.88 -9.44
N ASP A 197 24.55 1.59 -9.69
CA ASP A 197 24.81 2.29 -10.97
C ASP A 197 24.73 1.36 -12.20
N ARG A 198 25.05 0.09 -12.04
CA ARG A 198 25.03 -0.89 -13.12
C ARG A 198 23.63 -1.35 -13.48
N ASP A 199 22.67 -1.21 -12.58
CA ASP A 199 21.33 -1.76 -12.70
C ASP A 199 20.25 -0.69 -12.85
N ILE A 200 20.39 0.45 -12.16
CA ILE A 200 19.42 1.53 -12.16
C ILE A 200 19.67 2.47 -13.36
N GLY A 201 18.63 2.64 -14.17
CA GLY A 201 18.59 3.58 -15.30
C GLY A 201 17.77 4.83 -15.01
N GLU A 202 17.02 5.28 -15.99
CA GLU A 202 16.14 6.43 -15.92
C GLU A 202 14.99 6.21 -14.95
N GLU A 203 14.65 7.22 -14.13
CA GLU A 203 13.47 7.22 -13.28
C GLU A 203 12.21 7.34 -14.16
N THR A 204 11.27 6.43 -13.99
CA THR A 204 10.03 6.35 -14.77
C THR A 204 8.80 6.70 -13.95
N LEU A 205 8.90 6.66 -12.63
CA LEU A 205 7.84 7.05 -11.69
C LEU A 205 8.46 7.76 -10.48
N PRO A 206 8.11 9.00 -10.21
CA PRO A 206 7.28 9.92 -11.02
C PRO A 206 7.96 10.41 -12.30
N GLY A 207 9.27 10.28 -12.43
CA GLY A 207 10.09 10.82 -13.50
C GLY A 207 10.88 12.06 -13.07
N PRO A 208 11.80 12.54 -13.93
CA PRO A 208 12.78 13.56 -13.59
C PRO A 208 12.19 14.96 -13.36
N ASP A 209 10.96 15.21 -13.76
CA ASP A 209 10.35 16.54 -13.66
C ASP A 209 9.89 16.90 -12.24
N VAL A 210 9.71 15.90 -11.36
CA VAL A 210 9.29 16.08 -9.96
C VAL A 210 10.54 16.29 -9.09
N GLN A 211 10.92 17.53 -8.80
CA GLN A 211 12.15 17.85 -8.07
C GLN A 211 11.91 18.65 -6.77
N GLY A 212 11.07 19.67 -6.83
CA GLY A 212 10.78 20.55 -5.70
C GLY A 212 9.91 19.89 -4.62
N ASP A 213 9.96 20.41 -3.39
CA ASP A 213 9.17 19.86 -2.28
C ASP A 213 7.66 19.89 -2.57
N ASP A 214 7.16 20.95 -3.22
CA ASP A 214 5.75 21.11 -3.58
C ASP A 214 5.33 20.11 -4.66
N GLU A 215 6.21 19.84 -5.62
CA GLU A 215 5.99 18.84 -6.68
C GLU A 215 5.99 17.42 -6.11
N ILE A 216 6.94 17.13 -5.20
CA ILE A 216 7.02 15.87 -4.48
C ILE A 216 5.75 15.66 -3.64
N ASP A 217 5.32 16.67 -2.89
CA ASP A 217 4.10 16.58 -2.07
C ASP A 217 2.85 16.39 -2.93
N THR A 218 2.81 17.03 -4.09
CA THR A 218 1.71 16.87 -5.05
C THR A 218 1.68 15.44 -5.59
N PHE A 219 2.84 14.92 -6.01
CA PHE A 219 2.97 13.54 -6.46
C PHE A 219 2.56 12.55 -5.36
N ILE A 220 3.10 12.70 -4.16
CA ILE A 220 2.76 11.83 -3.01
C ILE A 220 1.25 11.84 -2.76
N ARG A 221 0.62 13.02 -2.77
CA ARG A 221 -0.82 13.18 -2.53
C ARG A 221 -1.70 12.50 -3.58
N GLN A 222 -1.24 12.48 -4.83
CA GLN A 222 -1.95 11.85 -5.96
C GLN A 222 -1.73 10.34 -6.06
N SER A 223 -0.58 9.86 -5.60
CA SER A 223 -0.14 8.47 -5.77
C SER A 223 -0.10 7.66 -4.48
N ALA A 224 -0.32 8.30 -3.32
CA ALA A 224 -0.32 7.57 -2.06
C ALA A 224 -1.50 6.60 -1.98
N GLU A 225 -1.16 5.34 -1.71
CA GLU A 225 -2.11 4.24 -1.57
C GLU A 225 -1.92 3.57 -0.21
N THR A 226 -2.92 2.80 0.22
CA THR A 226 -2.74 1.87 1.33
C THR A 226 -1.78 0.76 0.92
N VAL A 227 -1.01 0.24 1.86
CA VAL A 227 -0.14 -0.91 1.62
C VAL A 227 -0.89 -2.25 1.73
N TYR A 228 -2.16 -2.21 2.18
CA TYR A 228 -3.04 -3.37 2.40
C TYR A 228 -4.17 -3.50 1.39
#